data_77d4b9eea1be7dac533bdc2fb48c269d
#
_entry.id   77d4b9eea1be7dac533bdc2fb48c269d
#
_cell.length_a   1.000
_cell.length_b   1.000
_cell.length_c   1.000
_cell.angle_alpha   90.00
_cell.angle_beta   90.00
_cell.angle_gamma   90.00
#
_symmetry.space_group_name_H-M   'P 1'
#
loop_
_entity.id
_entity.type
_entity.pdbx_description
1 polymer ?
#
loop_
_entity_poly.entity_id
_entity_poly.type
_entity_poly.pdbx_seq_one_letter_code
_entity_poly.pdbx_strand_id
1 'polypeptide(L)'
;VKKTTQLRQLLSSGKIVVAPGAFNALSAKIIEQAGFPAVYMTGYGASADLLGAPDYGLLTQTEMAYHAARLAQAVNVPLIADGDTGYGNAINVRRTIREYERAGVAAIHLEDQVMPKRCGHMEGKQVIVWSG
;
A
#
# COMPACT_ATOMS: atom_id res chain seq x y z
N VAL A 1 7.74 11.25 16.77
CA VAL A 1 7.69 9.77 16.76
C VAL A 1 7.63 9.30 15.31
N LYS A 2 8.43 8.28 14.96
CA LYS A 2 8.40 7.70 13.60
C LYS A 2 7.02 7.10 13.31
N LYS A 3 6.53 7.24 12.09
CA LYS A 3 5.23 6.69 11.67
C LYS A 3 5.13 5.17 11.82
N THR A 4 6.24 4.46 11.63
CA THR A 4 6.34 3.02 11.91
C THR A 4 6.08 2.69 13.39
N THR A 5 6.62 3.49 14.32
CA THR A 5 6.37 3.36 15.75
C THR A 5 4.92 3.68 16.10
N GLN A 6 4.36 4.76 15.51
CA GLN A 6 2.95 5.11 15.71
C GLN A 6 2.03 3.96 15.28
N LEU A 7 2.27 3.38 14.09
CA LEU A 7 1.46 2.26 13.61
C LEU A 7 1.55 1.04 14.53
N ARG A 8 2.75 0.69 15.01
CA ARG A 8 2.92 -0.40 15.98
C ARG A 8 2.15 -0.17 17.28
N GLN A 9 2.17 1.07 17.78
CA GLN A 9 1.40 1.44 18.98
C GLN A 9 -0.11 1.31 18.74
N LEU A 10 -0.61 1.77 17.58
CA LEU A 10 -2.01 1.61 17.19
C LEU A 10 -2.41 0.13 17.14
N LEU A 11 -1.62 -0.70 16.46
CA LEU A 11 -1.89 -2.14 16.34
C LEU A 11 -1.83 -2.89 17.68
N SER A 12 -0.99 -2.43 18.61
CA SER A 12 -0.85 -3.02 19.95
C SER A 12 -1.89 -2.50 20.95
N SER A 13 -2.73 -1.55 20.58
CA SER A 13 -3.70 -0.92 21.50
C SER A 13 -4.90 -1.80 21.86
N GLY A 14 -5.07 -2.95 21.20
CA GLY A 14 -6.25 -3.81 21.35
C GLY A 14 -7.52 -3.26 20.69
N LYS A 15 -7.43 -2.11 20.01
CA LYS A 15 -8.55 -1.50 19.27
C LYS A 15 -8.39 -1.75 17.76
N ILE A 16 -9.52 -1.77 17.04
CA ILE A 16 -9.50 -1.84 15.58
C ILE A 16 -8.89 -0.53 15.03
N VAL A 17 -7.91 -0.66 14.16
CA VAL A 17 -7.35 0.46 13.40
C VAL A 17 -8.07 0.57 12.07
N VAL A 18 -8.80 1.66 11.88
CA VAL A 18 -9.47 1.96 10.61
C VAL A 18 -8.54 2.82 9.76
N ALA A 19 -8.15 2.31 8.60
CA ALA A 19 -7.29 2.99 7.64
C ALA A 19 -8.00 3.07 6.27
N PRO A 20 -8.78 4.14 6.02
CA PRO A 20 -9.46 4.31 4.75
C PRO A 20 -8.50 4.41 3.57
N GLY A 21 -8.95 3.94 2.39
CA GLY A 21 -8.17 3.96 1.16
C GLY A 21 -8.06 5.35 0.57
N ALA A 22 -6.83 5.82 0.37
CA ALA A 22 -6.51 7.03 -0.38
C ALA A 22 -5.92 6.68 -1.74
N PHE A 23 -6.33 7.36 -2.78
CA PHE A 23 -5.85 7.17 -4.15
C PHE A 23 -4.87 8.27 -4.59
N ASN A 24 -4.80 9.39 -3.86
CA ASN A 24 -3.81 10.46 -4.06
C ASN A 24 -3.56 11.24 -2.77
N ALA A 25 -2.65 12.22 -2.82
CA ALA A 25 -2.26 13.00 -1.64
C ALA A 25 -3.43 13.84 -1.08
N LEU A 26 -4.34 14.34 -1.93
CA LEU A 26 -5.50 15.11 -1.48
C LEU A 26 -6.46 14.23 -0.67
N SER A 27 -6.82 13.05 -1.18
CA SER A 27 -7.69 12.12 -0.45
C SER A 27 -7.05 11.65 0.86
N ALA A 28 -5.73 11.45 0.90
CA ALA A 28 -5.02 11.14 2.13
C ALA A 28 -5.15 12.24 3.19
N LYS A 29 -5.03 13.51 2.78
CA LYS A 29 -5.24 14.66 3.68
C LYS A 29 -6.67 14.74 4.20
N ILE A 30 -7.65 14.51 3.36
CA ILE A 30 -9.06 14.50 3.77
C ILE A 30 -9.31 13.42 4.83
N ILE A 31 -8.75 12.22 4.63
CA ILE A 31 -8.85 11.11 5.59
C ILE A 31 -8.22 11.50 6.94
N GLU A 32 -7.02 12.09 6.93
CA GLU A 32 -6.37 12.57 8.14
C GLU A 32 -7.21 13.64 8.85
N GLN A 33 -7.73 14.62 8.12
CA GLN A 33 -8.59 15.69 8.67
C GLN A 33 -9.91 15.16 9.24
N ALA A 34 -10.42 14.05 8.71
CA ALA A 34 -11.58 13.37 9.24
C ALA A 34 -11.31 12.62 10.56
N GLY A 35 -10.04 12.59 11.03
CA GLY A 35 -9.65 12.04 12.32
C GLY A 35 -9.28 10.55 12.30
N PHE A 36 -9.08 9.95 11.14
CA PHE A 36 -8.62 8.57 11.05
C PHE A 36 -7.16 8.43 11.47
N PRO A 37 -6.81 7.37 12.25
CA PRO A 37 -5.48 7.22 12.82
C PRO A 37 -4.42 6.73 11.84
N ALA A 38 -4.83 6.23 10.68
CA ALA A 38 -3.95 5.74 9.61
C ALA A 38 -4.62 5.90 8.25
N VAL A 39 -3.82 5.86 7.19
CA VAL A 39 -4.29 5.92 5.79
C VAL A 39 -3.77 4.68 5.05
N TYR A 40 -4.57 4.12 4.16
CA TYR A 40 -4.18 3.04 3.26
C TYR A 40 -4.03 3.56 1.83
N MET A 41 -2.85 3.39 1.22
CA MET A 41 -2.68 3.67 -0.22
C MET A 41 -3.24 2.50 -1.02
N THR A 42 -4.36 2.72 -1.68
CA THR A 42 -5.04 1.69 -2.48
C THR A 42 -4.39 1.51 -3.84
N GLY A 43 -3.98 0.27 -4.18
CA GLY A 43 -3.46 -0.05 -5.52
C GLY A 43 -4.52 0.09 -6.60
N TYR A 44 -5.74 -0.33 -6.33
CA TYR A 44 -6.90 -0.10 -7.21
C TYR A 44 -7.10 1.40 -7.48
N GLY A 45 -7.15 2.21 -6.42
CA GLY A 45 -7.34 3.65 -6.56
C GLY A 45 -6.16 4.32 -7.26
N ALA A 46 -4.92 3.89 -7.03
CA ALA A 46 -3.74 4.39 -7.71
C ALA A 46 -3.79 4.08 -9.22
N SER A 47 -4.17 2.86 -9.61
CA SER A 47 -4.34 2.49 -11.03
C SER A 47 -5.42 3.34 -11.71
N ALA A 48 -6.54 3.56 -11.03
CA ALA A 48 -7.63 4.40 -11.54
C ALA A 48 -7.21 5.86 -11.67
N ASP A 49 -6.52 6.42 -10.66
CA ASP A 49 -6.11 7.83 -10.63
C ASP A 49 -4.98 8.14 -11.63
N LEU A 50 -3.94 7.31 -11.66
CA LEU A 50 -2.74 7.56 -12.46
C LEU A 50 -2.89 7.12 -13.92
N LEU A 51 -3.63 6.06 -14.20
CA LEU A 51 -3.75 5.46 -15.52
C LEU A 51 -5.16 5.48 -16.09
N GLY A 52 -6.21 5.73 -15.26
CA GLY A 52 -7.59 5.52 -15.68
C GLY A 52 -7.88 4.07 -16.04
N ALA A 53 -7.19 3.11 -15.42
CA ALA A 53 -7.19 1.70 -15.77
C ALA A 53 -7.60 0.81 -14.59
N PRO A 54 -8.12 -0.41 -14.87
CA PRO A 54 -8.40 -1.40 -13.85
C PRO A 54 -7.13 -1.88 -13.13
N ASP A 55 -7.32 -2.47 -11.94
CA ASP A 55 -6.24 -2.99 -11.10
C ASP A 55 -5.79 -4.39 -11.54
N TYR A 56 -4.90 -4.44 -12.53
CA TYR A 56 -4.24 -5.65 -13.02
C TYR A 56 -2.72 -5.65 -12.79
N GLY A 57 -2.23 -4.82 -11.85
CA GLY A 57 -0.80 -4.71 -11.63
C GLY A 57 -0.06 -3.96 -12.76
N LEU A 58 -0.71 -2.98 -13.37
CA LEU A 58 -0.15 -2.23 -14.50
C LEU A 58 0.91 -1.22 -14.08
N LEU A 59 0.79 -0.65 -12.88
CA LEU A 59 1.76 0.30 -12.35
C LEU A 59 3.05 -0.41 -11.96
N THR A 60 4.17 0.21 -12.33
CA THR A 60 5.50 -0.29 -11.97
C THR A 60 5.83 -0.01 -10.50
N GLN A 61 6.83 -0.71 -9.97
CA GLN A 61 7.35 -0.47 -8.62
C GLN A 61 7.79 0.99 -8.44
N THR A 62 8.44 1.58 -9.43
CA THR A 62 8.92 2.97 -9.38
C THR A 62 7.76 3.96 -9.29
N GLU A 63 6.72 3.77 -10.09
CA GLU A 63 5.51 4.61 -10.06
C GLU A 63 4.81 4.52 -8.72
N MET A 64 4.64 3.31 -8.20
CA MET A 64 3.97 3.08 -6.91
C MET A 64 4.79 3.62 -5.73
N ALA A 65 6.10 3.44 -5.71
CA ALA A 65 6.97 3.98 -4.66
C ALA A 65 6.97 5.52 -4.68
N TYR A 66 7.00 6.14 -5.86
CA TYR A 66 6.87 7.59 -6.00
C TYR A 66 5.52 8.09 -5.50
N HIS A 67 4.45 7.42 -5.88
CA HIS A 67 3.09 7.74 -5.43
C HIS A 67 2.96 7.62 -3.91
N ALA A 68 3.46 6.52 -3.34
CA ALA A 68 3.48 6.30 -1.89
C ALA A 68 4.24 7.41 -1.15
N ALA A 69 5.38 7.85 -1.69
CA ALA A 69 6.15 8.96 -1.09
C ALA A 69 5.33 10.26 -1.02
N ARG A 70 4.52 10.57 -2.05
CA ARG A 70 3.66 11.75 -2.07
C ARG A 70 2.56 11.68 -1.03
N LEU A 71 1.90 10.54 -0.89
CA LEU A 71 0.89 10.34 0.15
C LEU A 71 1.54 10.40 1.55
N ALA A 72 2.65 9.70 1.75
CA ALA A 72 3.36 9.69 3.04
C ALA A 72 3.83 11.07 3.49
N GLN A 73 4.26 11.92 2.56
CA GLN A 73 4.67 13.30 2.85
C GLN A 73 3.47 14.22 3.13
N ALA A 74 2.32 13.93 2.56
CA ALA A 74 1.13 14.78 2.67
C ALA A 74 0.44 14.68 4.03
N VAL A 75 0.63 13.60 4.79
CA VAL A 75 -0.05 13.33 6.07
C VAL A 75 0.95 13.10 7.19
N ASN A 76 0.52 13.30 8.44
CA ASN A 76 1.31 13.03 9.64
C ASN A 76 1.02 11.64 10.22
N VAL A 77 -0.15 11.07 9.94
CA VAL A 77 -0.52 9.73 10.35
C VAL A 77 0.21 8.66 9.55
N PRO A 78 0.34 7.42 10.06
CA PRO A 78 0.96 6.32 9.34
C PRO A 78 0.27 6.01 8.01
N LEU A 79 1.06 5.78 6.96
CA LEU A 79 0.60 5.25 5.67
C LEU A 79 0.90 3.76 5.60
N ILE A 80 -0.11 2.95 5.31
CA ILE A 80 0.00 1.55 4.91
C ILE A 80 -0.13 1.53 3.38
N ALA A 81 0.78 0.89 2.67
CA ALA A 81 0.76 0.93 1.21
C ALA A 81 0.56 -0.45 0.59
N ASP A 82 -0.25 -0.49 -0.47
CA ASP A 82 -0.34 -1.63 -1.36
C ASP A 82 0.98 -1.80 -2.13
N GLY A 83 1.54 -2.99 -2.08
CA GLY A 83 2.77 -3.38 -2.78
C GLY A 83 2.54 -4.46 -3.83
N ASP A 84 1.30 -4.70 -4.24
CA ASP A 84 0.92 -5.78 -5.16
C ASP A 84 1.57 -7.12 -4.74
N THR A 85 2.23 -7.81 -5.64
CA THR A 85 2.97 -9.05 -5.34
C THR A 85 4.47 -8.80 -5.07
N GLY A 86 4.88 -7.53 -4.93
CA GLY A 86 6.27 -7.13 -4.68
C GLY A 86 7.07 -6.79 -5.93
N TYR A 87 6.45 -6.73 -7.11
CA TYR A 87 7.02 -6.29 -8.39
C TYR A 87 8.19 -7.13 -8.88
N GLY A 88 8.01 -8.44 -8.84
CA GLY A 88 8.95 -9.41 -9.39
C GLY A 88 9.11 -10.65 -8.51
N ASN A 89 10.29 -11.27 -8.56
CA ASN A 89 10.63 -12.44 -7.76
C ASN A 89 11.02 -12.06 -6.31
N ALA A 90 11.38 -13.03 -5.50
CA ALA A 90 11.75 -12.82 -4.08
C ALA A 90 12.89 -11.79 -3.88
N ILE A 91 13.82 -11.70 -4.82
CA ILE A 91 14.93 -10.72 -4.78
C ILE A 91 14.37 -9.30 -5.04
N ASN A 92 13.46 -9.15 -5.99
CA ASN A 92 12.79 -7.88 -6.28
C ASN A 92 11.95 -7.40 -5.10
N VAL A 93 11.27 -8.32 -4.40
CA VAL A 93 10.49 -7.98 -3.19
C VAL A 93 11.38 -7.31 -2.13
N ARG A 94 12.59 -7.80 -1.90
CA ARG A 94 13.54 -7.17 -0.96
C ARG A 94 13.88 -5.72 -1.34
N ARG A 95 14.03 -5.44 -2.64
CA ARG A 95 14.23 -4.08 -3.14
C ARG A 95 12.99 -3.23 -2.94
N THR A 96 11.82 -3.76 -3.26
CA THR A 96 10.53 -3.08 -3.09
C THR A 96 10.33 -2.62 -1.65
N ILE A 97 10.58 -3.48 -0.66
CA ILE A 97 10.49 -3.11 0.75
C ILE A 97 11.38 -1.91 1.07
N ARG A 98 12.63 -1.91 0.59
CA ARG A 98 13.56 -0.79 0.82
C ARG A 98 13.11 0.51 0.16
N GLU A 99 12.57 0.45 -1.06
CA GLU A 99 12.08 1.65 -1.75
C GLU A 99 10.84 2.23 -1.05
N TYR A 100 9.92 1.38 -0.59
CA TYR A 100 8.76 1.82 0.19
C TYR A 100 9.16 2.37 1.57
N GLU A 101 10.14 1.78 2.22
CA GLU A 101 10.69 2.30 3.47
C GLU A 101 11.29 3.70 3.27
N ARG A 102 12.08 3.91 2.21
CA ARG A 102 12.62 5.23 1.81
C ARG A 102 11.52 6.23 1.47
N ALA A 103 10.42 5.77 0.89
CA ALA A 103 9.24 6.59 0.60
C ALA A 103 8.53 7.09 1.87
N GLY A 104 8.86 6.55 3.05
CA GLY A 104 8.25 6.94 4.32
C GLY A 104 6.98 6.16 4.67
N VAL A 105 6.74 5.04 4.02
CA VAL A 105 5.63 4.13 4.29
C VAL A 105 5.83 3.45 5.65
N ALA A 106 4.78 3.35 6.45
CA ALA A 106 4.83 2.74 7.78
C ALA A 106 4.65 1.22 7.75
N ALA A 107 3.91 0.71 6.78
CA ALA A 107 3.73 -0.71 6.52
C ALA A 107 3.41 -0.95 5.04
N ILE A 108 3.73 -2.12 4.55
CA ILE A 108 3.42 -2.59 3.21
C ILE A 108 2.50 -3.81 3.27
N HIS A 109 1.56 -3.87 2.36
CA HIS A 109 0.71 -5.02 2.11
C HIS A 109 1.22 -5.73 0.85
N LEU A 110 1.55 -7.02 0.96
CA LEU A 110 1.99 -7.86 -0.15
C LEU A 110 1.01 -9.00 -0.35
N GLU A 111 0.66 -9.25 -1.60
CA GLU A 111 -0.21 -10.36 -1.98
C GLU A 111 0.62 -11.57 -2.43
N ASP A 112 0.18 -12.76 -2.08
CA ASP A 112 0.77 -14.03 -2.51
C ASP A 112 0.17 -14.55 -3.83
N GLN A 113 -0.37 -13.66 -4.66
CA GLN A 113 -0.94 -14.03 -5.96
C GLN A 113 0.15 -14.40 -6.97
N VAL A 114 -0.23 -15.33 -7.87
CA VAL A 114 0.51 -15.58 -9.11
C VAL A 114 0.24 -14.44 -10.09
N MET A 115 1.27 -13.97 -10.81
CA MET A 115 1.11 -12.96 -11.85
C MET A 115 0.56 -13.59 -13.16
N PRO A 116 -0.28 -12.86 -13.91
CA PRO A 116 -0.82 -11.53 -13.62
C PRO A 116 -1.85 -11.55 -12.48
N LYS A 117 -1.69 -10.63 -11.52
CA LYS A 117 -2.59 -10.52 -10.37
C LYS A 117 -3.96 -9.95 -10.77
N ARG A 118 -4.96 -10.16 -9.92
CA ARG A 118 -6.30 -9.57 -10.06
C ARG A 118 -6.67 -8.81 -8.79
N CYS A 119 -7.45 -7.74 -8.94
CA CYS A 119 -7.98 -7.02 -7.78
C CYS A 119 -8.78 -7.97 -6.87
N GLY A 120 -8.74 -7.71 -5.57
CA GLY A 120 -9.36 -8.56 -4.55
C GLY A 120 -10.83 -8.90 -4.78
N HIS A 121 -11.60 -8.02 -5.44
CA HIS A 121 -13.02 -8.25 -5.78
C HIS A 121 -13.24 -9.11 -7.04
N MET A 122 -12.19 -9.35 -7.85
CA MET A 122 -12.29 -10.14 -9.08
C MET A 122 -12.16 -11.63 -8.78
N GLU A 123 -12.81 -12.46 -9.60
CA GLU A 123 -12.69 -13.91 -9.56
C GLU A 123 -11.43 -14.41 -10.30
N GLY A 124 -11.06 -15.68 -10.03
CA GLY A 124 -9.99 -16.39 -10.73
C GLY A 124 -8.58 -16.02 -10.25
N LYS A 125 -8.45 -15.49 -9.02
CA LYS A 125 -7.15 -15.33 -8.38
C LYS A 125 -6.48 -16.68 -8.14
N GLN A 126 -5.18 -16.74 -8.39
CA GLN A 126 -4.32 -17.89 -8.08
C GLN A 126 -3.23 -17.43 -7.12
N VAL A 127 -2.98 -18.23 -6.08
CA VAL A 127 -1.96 -17.93 -5.08
C VAL A 127 -0.76 -18.88 -5.23
N ILE A 128 0.40 -18.40 -4.76
CA ILE A 128 1.62 -19.23 -4.70
C ILE A 128 1.38 -20.36 -3.69
N VAL A 129 1.62 -21.59 -4.12
CA VAL A 129 1.57 -22.73 -3.20
C VAL A 129 2.80 -22.66 -2.30
N TRP A 130 2.57 -22.57 -1.01
CA TRP A 130 3.64 -22.67 -0.02
C TRP A 130 4.13 -24.13 0.03
N SER A 131 5.31 -24.37 -0.52
CA SER A 131 6.04 -25.62 -0.25
C SER A 131 6.91 -25.38 0.98
N GLY A 132 6.46 -25.87 2.12
CA GLY A 132 7.14 -25.72 3.41
C GLY A 132 8.57 -26.23 3.43
#